data_29711c5145619b5bbf7b3a4a47a42164
#
_entry.id   29711c5145619b5bbf7b3a4a47a42164
#
_cell.length_a   1.000
_cell.length_b   1.000
_cell.length_c   1.000
_cell.angle_alpha   90.00
_cell.angle_beta   90.00
_cell.angle_gamma   90.00
#
_symmetry.space_group_name_H-M   'P 1'
#
loop_
_entity.id
_entity.type
_entity.pdbx_description
1 polymer ?
#
loop_
_entity_poly.entity_id
_entity_poly.type
_entity_poly.pdbx_seq_one_letter_code
_entity_poly.pdbx_strand_id
1 'polypeptide(L)'
;NRIDNTGKTISDRNDRFRSERICKELTKMYGLHFANGKEQVKTDRLREPDKTRYELYQILKTEVSRCKVWNTLLERLERQGVDVQFKYKGQTTEIQGVIFTMNGYRFNGSKVDRQFSYSKIDAALNRNNYGEWKMQTQSHTNREEISPTSSVGGELINGSLGLFTPTNMPEEQQPYDPYLKNKKKKKQRKINW
;
A
#
# COMPACT_ATOMS: atom_id res chain seq x y z
N ASN A 1 19.02 -2.51 -31.64
CA ASN A 1 19.41 -3.79 -31.06
C ASN A 1 20.58 -3.58 -30.11
N ARG A 2 20.43 -4.06 -28.87
CA ARG A 2 21.49 -4.02 -27.85
C ARG A 2 22.24 -5.35 -27.96
N ILE A 3 23.38 -5.30 -28.60
CA ILE A 3 24.26 -6.46 -28.80
C ILE A 3 25.60 -6.09 -28.15
N ASP A 4 26.17 -7.02 -27.39
CA ASP A 4 27.53 -6.88 -26.83
C ASP A 4 28.60 -7.21 -27.89
N ASN A 5 29.86 -7.02 -27.54
CA ASN A 5 30.97 -7.29 -28.43
C ASN A 5 31.11 -8.78 -28.80
N THR A 6 30.39 -9.69 -28.14
CA THR A 6 30.37 -11.13 -28.41
C THR A 6 29.18 -11.55 -29.26
N GLY A 7 28.34 -10.60 -29.72
CA GLY A 7 27.14 -10.85 -30.49
C GLY A 7 25.91 -11.30 -29.69
N LYS A 8 25.96 -11.26 -28.35
CA LYS A 8 24.84 -11.61 -27.49
C LYS A 8 23.93 -10.42 -27.25
N THR A 9 22.63 -10.65 -27.21
CA THR A 9 21.66 -9.61 -26.87
C THR A 9 21.78 -9.22 -25.40
N ILE A 10 22.03 -7.96 -25.13
CA ILE A 10 22.04 -7.40 -23.77
C ILE A 10 20.61 -7.28 -23.29
N SER A 11 20.31 -7.86 -22.12
CA SER A 11 18.98 -7.76 -21.51
C SER A 11 18.70 -6.32 -21.04
N ASP A 12 17.57 -5.78 -21.45
CA ASP A 12 17.02 -4.49 -20.98
C ASP A 12 16.18 -4.63 -19.69
N ARG A 13 16.09 -5.85 -19.16
CA ARG A 13 15.37 -6.12 -17.92
C ARG A 13 15.95 -5.29 -16.79
N ASN A 14 15.08 -4.53 -16.11
CA ASN A 14 15.46 -3.62 -15.03
C ASN A 14 16.40 -2.44 -15.42
N ASP A 15 16.49 -2.12 -16.69
CA ASP A 15 17.35 -1.05 -17.21
C ASP A 15 17.04 0.30 -16.55
N ARG A 16 15.76 0.57 -16.29
CA ARG A 16 15.34 1.77 -15.56
C ARG A 16 15.99 1.88 -14.18
N PHE A 17 16.03 0.79 -13.42
CA PHE A 17 16.62 0.81 -12.07
C PHE A 17 18.15 0.89 -12.12
N ARG A 18 18.77 0.23 -13.11
CA ARG A 18 20.22 0.32 -13.34
C ARG A 18 20.61 1.73 -13.72
N SER A 19 19.89 2.33 -14.67
CA SER A 19 20.12 3.72 -15.11
C SER A 19 19.97 4.71 -13.97
N GLU A 20 18.90 4.59 -13.17
CA GLU A 20 18.66 5.46 -12.01
C GLU A 20 19.82 5.38 -10.99
N ARG A 21 20.29 4.17 -10.70
CA ARG A 21 21.42 3.97 -9.78
C ARG A 21 22.69 4.62 -10.31
N ILE A 22 23.05 4.37 -11.55
CA ILE A 22 24.26 4.95 -12.18
C ILE A 22 24.15 6.47 -12.21
N CYS A 23 23.00 7.05 -12.57
CA CYS A 23 22.81 8.48 -12.55
C CYS A 23 23.04 9.07 -11.16
N LYS A 24 22.54 8.43 -10.11
CA LYS A 24 22.75 8.86 -8.72
C LYS A 24 24.23 8.77 -8.31
N GLU A 25 24.92 7.70 -8.69
CA GLU A 25 26.34 7.52 -8.42
C GLU A 25 27.18 8.60 -9.12
N LEU A 26 26.91 8.86 -10.40
CA LEU A 26 27.57 9.92 -11.15
C LEU A 26 27.30 11.30 -10.56
N THR A 27 26.04 11.59 -10.21
CA THR A 27 25.66 12.86 -9.56
C THR A 27 26.46 13.07 -8.28
N LYS A 28 26.64 12.02 -7.47
CA LYS A 28 27.44 12.07 -6.25
C LYS A 28 28.93 12.23 -6.55
N MET A 29 29.46 11.47 -7.51
CA MET A 29 30.89 11.48 -7.88
C MET A 29 31.34 12.86 -8.37
N TYR A 30 30.50 13.53 -9.17
CA TYR A 30 30.81 14.85 -9.73
C TYR A 30 30.32 16.03 -8.87
N GLY A 31 29.79 15.77 -7.65
CA GLY A 31 29.30 16.83 -6.77
C GLY A 31 28.14 17.62 -7.36
N LEU A 32 27.35 17.02 -8.26
CA LEU A 32 26.21 17.67 -8.91
C LEU A 32 25.02 17.75 -7.97
N HIS A 33 24.11 18.68 -8.26
CA HIS A 33 22.89 18.85 -7.47
C HIS A 33 21.93 17.69 -7.69
N PHE A 34 21.48 17.05 -6.61
CA PHE A 34 20.38 16.09 -6.65
C PHE A 34 19.05 16.83 -6.84
N ALA A 35 18.30 16.43 -7.83
CA ALA A 35 16.96 16.98 -8.02
C ALA A 35 16.09 16.68 -6.80
N ASN A 36 15.49 17.72 -6.22
CA ASN A 36 14.51 17.57 -5.16
C ASN A 36 13.28 16.83 -5.71
N GLY A 37 12.73 15.92 -4.90
CA GLY A 37 11.51 15.19 -5.27
C GLY A 37 10.29 16.11 -5.39
N LYS A 38 9.13 15.51 -5.59
CA LYS A 38 7.83 16.21 -5.71
C LYS A 38 7.46 17.08 -4.50
N GLU A 39 8.17 16.97 -3.39
CA GLU A 39 7.86 17.66 -2.15
C GLU A 39 8.29 19.14 -2.14
N GLN A 40 9.28 19.50 -2.98
CA GLN A 40 9.82 20.85 -3.04
C GLN A 40 9.66 21.48 -4.44
N VAL A 41 8.48 21.37 -5.00
CA VAL A 41 8.15 21.99 -6.29
C VAL A 41 7.87 23.47 -6.08
N LYS A 42 8.47 24.32 -6.92
CA LYS A 42 8.16 25.76 -6.96
C LYS A 42 6.82 25.95 -7.66
N THR A 43 5.74 26.08 -6.88
CA THR A 43 4.35 26.20 -7.35
C THR A 43 4.12 27.42 -8.24
N ASP A 44 4.87 28.52 -7.99
CA ASP A 44 4.75 29.78 -8.75
C ASP A 44 5.14 29.63 -10.22
N ARG A 45 5.93 28.61 -10.55
CA ARG A 45 6.39 28.34 -11.93
C ARG A 45 5.50 27.33 -12.66
N LEU A 46 4.58 26.70 -11.95
CA LEU A 46 3.67 25.73 -12.56
C LEU A 46 2.54 26.48 -13.29
N ARG A 47 2.24 26.01 -14.50
CA ARG A 47 1.08 26.43 -15.28
C ARG A 47 -0.09 25.48 -15.04
N GLU A 48 -1.31 25.95 -15.26
CA GLU A 48 -2.46 25.06 -15.27
C GLU A 48 -2.39 24.10 -16.48
N PRO A 49 -2.80 22.84 -16.35
CA PRO A 49 -3.43 22.18 -15.19
C PRO A 49 -2.45 21.58 -14.16
N ASP A 50 -1.12 21.72 -14.34
CA ASP A 50 -0.12 21.07 -13.47
C ASP A 50 -0.09 21.70 -12.07
N LYS A 51 -0.40 22.98 -11.94
CA LYS A 51 -0.54 23.67 -10.65
C LYS A 51 -1.66 23.03 -9.83
N THR A 52 -2.87 22.96 -10.39
CA THR A 52 -4.03 22.32 -9.74
C THR A 52 -3.75 20.84 -9.42
N ARG A 53 -3.06 20.12 -10.31
CA ARG A 53 -2.67 18.73 -10.05
C ARG A 53 -1.72 18.60 -8.86
N TYR A 54 -0.80 19.54 -8.69
CA TYR A 54 0.12 19.55 -7.56
C TYR A 54 -0.57 19.92 -6.25
N GLU A 55 -1.47 20.90 -6.25
CA GLU A 55 -2.32 21.26 -5.11
C GLU A 55 -3.15 20.04 -4.68
N LEU A 56 -3.81 19.38 -5.61
CA LEU A 56 -4.55 18.15 -5.37
C LEU A 56 -3.66 17.05 -4.78
N TYR A 57 -2.42 16.90 -5.27
CA TYR A 57 -1.45 15.96 -4.72
C TYR A 57 -1.16 16.23 -3.23
N GLN A 58 -0.97 17.48 -2.83
CA GLN A 58 -0.70 17.87 -1.44
C GLN A 58 -1.92 17.61 -0.54
N ILE A 59 -3.11 17.95 -1.00
CA ILE A 59 -4.37 17.69 -0.31
C ILE A 59 -4.53 16.19 -0.07
N LEU A 60 -4.42 15.38 -1.12
CA LEU A 60 -4.58 13.94 -1.03
C LEU A 60 -3.52 13.29 -0.11
N LYS A 61 -2.27 13.73 -0.18
CA LYS A 61 -1.19 13.25 0.68
C LYS A 61 -1.52 13.46 2.16
N THR A 62 -2.09 14.61 2.51
CA THR A 62 -2.45 14.95 3.88
C THR A 62 -3.69 14.21 4.34
N GLU A 63 -4.76 14.22 3.54
CA GLU A 63 -6.05 13.67 3.97
C GLU A 63 -6.07 12.13 3.98
N VAL A 64 -5.45 11.46 3.00
CA VAL A 64 -5.37 9.99 2.97
C VAL A 64 -4.60 9.46 4.19
N SER A 65 -3.57 10.17 4.67
CA SER A 65 -2.81 9.75 5.85
C SER A 65 -3.60 9.89 7.16
N ARG A 66 -4.60 10.80 7.19
CA ARG A 66 -5.41 11.11 8.39
C ARG A 66 -6.73 10.34 8.45
N CYS A 67 -7.22 9.88 7.31
CA CYS A 67 -8.51 9.20 7.22
C CYS A 67 -8.37 7.68 7.39
N LYS A 68 -9.44 7.03 7.84
CA LYS A 68 -9.54 5.58 8.05
C LYS A 68 -10.60 4.93 7.17
N VAL A 69 -11.61 5.70 6.79
CA VAL A 69 -12.74 5.24 5.99
C VAL A 69 -13.00 6.20 4.83
N TRP A 70 -13.58 5.68 3.76
CA TRP A 70 -13.87 6.46 2.56
C TRP A 70 -14.81 7.63 2.83
N ASN A 71 -15.87 7.45 3.62
CA ASN A 71 -16.84 8.51 3.88
C ASN A 71 -16.18 9.75 4.49
N THR A 72 -15.34 9.56 5.52
CA THR A 72 -14.59 10.67 6.13
C THR A 72 -13.63 11.33 5.15
N LEU A 73 -13.00 10.54 4.26
CA LEU A 73 -12.12 11.08 3.22
C LEU A 73 -12.90 11.93 2.23
N LEU A 74 -14.06 11.47 1.76
CA LEU A 74 -14.92 12.20 0.82
C LEU A 74 -15.39 13.54 1.41
N GLU A 75 -15.90 13.55 2.64
CA GLU A 75 -16.33 14.78 3.34
C GLU A 75 -15.19 15.80 3.48
N ARG A 76 -13.98 15.34 3.80
CA ARG A 76 -12.83 16.22 3.95
C ARG A 76 -12.35 16.78 2.62
N LEU A 77 -12.36 15.99 1.56
CA LEU A 77 -12.02 16.43 0.21
C LEU A 77 -13.04 17.44 -0.32
N GLU A 78 -14.33 17.21 -0.09
CA GLU A 78 -15.41 18.13 -0.47
C GLU A 78 -15.24 19.49 0.21
N ARG A 79 -14.91 19.52 1.51
CA ARG A 79 -14.60 20.78 2.24
C ARG A 79 -13.44 21.56 1.64
N GLN A 80 -12.54 20.90 0.93
CA GLN A 80 -11.39 21.50 0.25
C GLN A 80 -11.66 21.79 -1.23
N GLY A 81 -12.93 21.64 -1.67
CA GLY A 81 -13.34 21.91 -3.06
C GLY A 81 -12.91 20.82 -4.04
N VAL A 82 -12.66 19.61 -3.56
CA VAL A 82 -12.32 18.46 -4.40
C VAL A 82 -13.52 17.53 -4.50
N ASP A 83 -14.11 17.44 -5.69
CA ASP A 83 -15.17 16.47 -5.99
C ASP A 83 -14.56 15.11 -6.38
N VAL A 84 -15.18 14.02 -5.92
CA VAL A 84 -14.67 12.66 -6.08
C VAL A 84 -15.71 11.79 -6.77
N GLN A 85 -15.33 11.17 -7.88
CA GLN A 85 -16.16 10.26 -8.64
C GLN A 85 -15.50 8.90 -8.77
N PHE A 86 -16.24 7.83 -8.51
CA PHE A 86 -15.77 6.47 -8.73
C PHE A 86 -16.02 6.04 -10.17
N LYS A 87 -15.02 5.39 -10.74
CA LYS A 87 -15.14 4.76 -12.05
C LYS A 87 -15.37 3.26 -11.87
N TYR A 88 -16.47 2.77 -12.41
CA TYR A 88 -16.85 1.37 -12.37
C TYR A 88 -16.38 0.62 -13.62
N LYS A 89 -16.22 -0.69 -13.51
CA LYS A 89 -15.82 -1.58 -14.61
C LYS A 89 -17.05 -2.03 -15.39
N GLY A 90 -17.27 -1.45 -16.57
CA GLY A 90 -18.44 -1.76 -17.40
C GLY A 90 -19.73 -1.47 -16.66
N GLN A 91 -20.65 -2.47 -16.62
CA GLN A 91 -21.92 -2.39 -15.91
C GLN A 91 -21.90 -3.09 -14.53
N THR A 92 -20.70 -3.33 -13.99
CA THR A 92 -20.54 -3.98 -12.68
C THR A 92 -20.42 -2.96 -11.56
N THR A 93 -20.66 -3.38 -10.33
CA THR A 93 -20.42 -2.57 -9.12
C THR A 93 -18.95 -2.52 -8.71
N GLU A 94 -18.05 -3.22 -9.45
CA GLU A 94 -16.61 -3.24 -9.17
C GLU A 94 -15.98 -1.89 -9.50
N ILE A 95 -15.36 -1.24 -8.50
CA ILE A 95 -14.69 0.04 -8.68
C ILE A 95 -13.34 -0.18 -9.35
N GLN A 96 -13.18 0.39 -10.54
CA GLN A 96 -11.95 0.34 -11.33
C GLN A 96 -10.97 1.45 -10.95
N GLY A 97 -11.46 2.59 -10.51
CA GLY A 97 -10.63 3.75 -10.22
C GLY A 97 -11.39 4.89 -9.57
N VAL A 98 -10.65 5.96 -9.29
CA VAL A 98 -11.18 7.19 -8.72
C VAL A 98 -10.75 8.37 -9.58
N ILE A 99 -11.65 9.33 -9.74
CA ILE A 99 -11.46 10.59 -10.47
C ILE A 99 -11.65 11.71 -9.47
N PHE A 100 -10.75 12.65 -9.45
CA PHE A 100 -10.80 13.86 -8.65
C PHE A 100 -11.03 15.06 -9.57
N THR A 101 -11.95 15.95 -9.20
CA THR A 101 -12.21 17.20 -9.91
C THR A 101 -11.92 18.37 -8.98
N MET A 102 -11.09 19.30 -9.42
CA MET A 102 -10.72 20.50 -8.67
C MET A 102 -10.46 21.65 -9.64
N ASN A 103 -10.93 22.85 -9.33
CA ASN A 103 -10.77 24.05 -10.18
C ASN A 103 -11.19 23.83 -11.64
N GLY A 104 -12.23 23.01 -11.89
CA GLY A 104 -12.69 22.68 -13.23
C GLY A 104 -11.86 21.62 -13.99
N TYR A 105 -10.75 21.16 -13.43
CA TYR A 105 -9.92 20.12 -14.03
C TYR A 105 -10.23 18.73 -13.43
N ARG A 106 -10.25 17.71 -14.29
CA ARG A 106 -10.49 16.31 -13.90
C ARG A 106 -9.21 15.48 -14.00
N PHE A 107 -8.86 14.81 -12.92
CA PHE A 107 -7.68 13.96 -12.86
C PHE A 107 -8.04 12.55 -12.40
N ASN A 108 -7.60 11.53 -13.12
CA ASN A 108 -7.61 10.18 -12.58
C ASN A 108 -6.62 10.12 -11.40
N GLY A 109 -6.97 9.46 -10.29
CA GLY A 109 -6.11 9.36 -9.12
C GLY A 109 -4.70 8.84 -9.44
N SER A 110 -4.59 7.83 -10.32
CA SER A 110 -3.30 7.31 -10.80
C SER A 110 -2.47 8.28 -11.65
N LYS A 111 -3.11 9.33 -12.23
CA LYS A 111 -2.42 10.40 -12.99
C LYS A 111 -1.91 11.51 -12.08
N VAL A 112 -2.57 11.75 -10.95
CA VAL A 112 -2.05 12.64 -9.91
C VAL A 112 -0.79 12.02 -9.31
N ASP A 113 -0.92 10.83 -8.74
CA ASP A 113 0.20 9.98 -8.32
C ASP A 113 -0.24 8.51 -8.27
N ARG A 114 0.72 7.59 -8.43
CA ARG A 114 0.46 6.16 -8.38
C ARG A 114 -0.11 5.69 -7.03
N GLN A 115 0.24 6.37 -5.94
CA GLN A 115 -0.27 6.09 -4.60
C GLN A 115 -1.74 6.48 -4.42
N PHE A 116 -2.31 7.33 -5.29
CA PHE A 116 -3.71 7.75 -5.25
C PHE A 116 -4.61 6.98 -6.22
N SER A 117 -4.19 5.82 -6.70
CA SER A 117 -5.11 4.88 -7.32
C SER A 117 -6.10 4.34 -6.29
N TYR A 118 -7.34 3.99 -6.69
CA TYR A 118 -8.37 3.48 -5.79
C TYR A 118 -7.85 2.38 -4.85
N SER A 119 -7.23 1.34 -5.40
CA SER A 119 -6.70 0.22 -4.61
C SER A 119 -5.61 0.61 -3.60
N LYS A 120 -4.82 1.65 -3.91
CA LYS A 120 -3.76 2.13 -2.99
C LYS A 120 -4.33 3.01 -1.88
N ILE A 121 -5.32 3.85 -2.20
CA ILE A 121 -6.05 4.63 -1.19
C ILE A 121 -6.78 3.66 -0.25
N ASP A 122 -7.52 2.71 -0.80
CA ASP A 122 -8.24 1.71 0.00
C ASP A 122 -7.32 0.94 0.95
N ALA A 123 -6.18 0.48 0.45
CA ALA A 123 -5.16 -0.17 1.28
C ALA A 123 -4.56 0.76 2.34
N ALA A 124 -4.43 2.06 2.06
CA ALA A 124 -3.92 3.04 3.02
C ALA A 124 -4.96 3.30 4.14
N LEU A 125 -6.23 3.48 3.80
CA LEU A 125 -7.32 3.66 4.75
C LEU A 125 -7.46 2.44 5.68
N ASN A 126 -7.43 1.23 5.11
CA ASN A 126 -7.47 -0.01 5.87
C ASN A 126 -6.28 -0.13 6.83
N ARG A 127 -5.07 0.25 6.41
CA ARG A 127 -3.89 0.27 7.27
C ARG A 127 -4.03 1.25 8.43
N ASN A 128 -4.55 2.45 8.18
CA ASN A 128 -4.79 3.46 9.20
C ASN A 128 -5.81 2.98 10.23
N ASN A 129 -6.82 2.25 9.80
CA ASN A 129 -7.83 1.64 10.67
C ASN A 129 -7.23 0.53 11.55
N TYR A 130 -6.40 -0.35 10.97
CA TYR A 130 -5.75 -1.46 11.71
C TYR A 130 -4.72 -0.98 12.74
N GLY A 131 -4.05 0.15 12.49
CA GLY A 131 -3.04 0.71 13.40
C GLY A 131 -3.61 1.10 14.76
N GLU A 132 -4.80 1.68 14.80
CA GLU A 132 -5.46 2.07 16.06
C GLU A 132 -6.02 0.87 16.83
N TRP A 133 -6.52 -0.14 16.13
CA TRP A 133 -7.02 -1.33 16.80
C TRP A 133 -5.94 -2.02 17.63
N LYS A 134 -4.71 -2.08 17.12
CA LYS A 134 -3.56 -2.59 17.89
C LYS A 134 -3.17 -1.70 19.07
N MET A 135 -3.28 -0.39 18.93
CA MET A 135 -2.99 0.52 20.07
C MET A 135 -4.04 0.44 21.17
N GLN A 136 -5.32 0.29 20.81
CA GLN A 136 -6.39 0.16 21.81
C GLN A 136 -6.35 -1.17 22.56
N THR A 137 -5.98 -2.27 21.89
CA THR A 137 -5.84 -3.58 22.55
C THR A 137 -4.63 -3.63 23.50
N GLN A 138 -3.56 -2.90 23.22
CA GLN A 138 -2.41 -2.82 24.12
C GLN A 138 -2.65 -1.91 25.35
N SER A 139 -3.51 -0.91 25.26
CA SER A 139 -3.85 -0.04 26.40
C SER A 139 -4.78 -0.70 27.40
N HIS A 140 -5.55 -1.70 27.01
CA HIS A 140 -6.44 -2.46 27.92
C HIS A 140 -5.72 -3.60 28.67
N THR A 141 -4.57 -4.07 28.19
CA THR A 141 -3.81 -5.14 28.87
C THR A 141 -2.89 -4.65 29.98
N ASN A 142 -2.66 -3.33 30.12
CA ASN A 142 -1.77 -2.78 31.15
C ASN A 142 -2.51 -2.27 32.40
N ARG A 143 -3.77 -2.66 32.63
CA ARG A 143 -4.55 -2.12 33.77
C ARG A 143 -4.99 -3.16 34.80
N GLU A 144 -4.41 -4.34 34.81
CA GLU A 144 -4.62 -5.33 35.90
C GLU A 144 -3.32 -6.04 36.24
N GLU A 145 -2.36 -5.32 36.80
CA GLU A 145 -1.43 -5.90 37.77
C GLU A 145 -2.01 -5.69 39.17
N ILE A 146 -2.90 -6.59 39.54
CA ILE A 146 -3.25 -6.77 40.96
C ILE A 146 -2.08 -7.56 41.58
N SER A 147 -1.34 -6.89 42.42
CA SER A 147 -0.34 -7.47 43.31
C SER A 147 -0.95 -8.57 44.19
N PRO A 148 -0.35 -9.74 44.33
CA PRO A 148 -0.81 -10.74 45.28
C PRO A 148 -0.28 -10.41 46.67
N THR A 149 -1.16 -9.89 47.51
CA THR A 149 -0.93 -9.91 48.97
C THR A 149 -1.12 -11.35 49.50
N SER A 150 -0.16 -11.72 50.30
CA SER A 150 0.06 -12.97 51.00
C SER A 150 -1.11 -13.49 51.83
N SER A 151 -1.13 -14.81 51.91
CA SER A 151 -1.38 -15.70 53.04
C SER A 151 -2.79 -16.25 53.26
N VAL A 152 -2.67 -17.56 53.60
CA VAL A 152 -3.53 -18.43 54.39
C VAL A 152 -4.44 -19.43 53.64
N GLY A 153 -3.95 -20.68 53.64
CA GLY A 153 -4.65 -21.87 54.10
C GLY A 153 -5.80 -22.42 53.29
N GLY A 154 -5.67 -23.72 52.99
CA GLY A 154 -6.84 -24.55 52.82
C GLY A 154 -6.88 -25.38 51.53
N GLU A 155 -6.49 -26.61 51.72
CA GLU A 155 -6.69 -27.82 50.92
C GLU A 155 -7.97 -27.89 50.06
N LEU A 156 -7.82 -28.78 49.05
CA LEU A 156 -8.91 -29.50 48.37
C LEU A 156 -9.63 -28.75 47.23
N ILE A 157 -9.22 -28.99 46.05
CA ILE A 157 -9.99 -29.73 45.04
C ILE A 157 -9.07 -30.28 43.94
N ASN A 158 -8.69 -31.52 44.13
CA ASN A 158 -8.26 -32.40 43.07
C ASN A 158 -9.49 -32.74 42.21
N GLY A 159 -9.48 -32.37 40.96
CA GLY A 159 -10.51 -32.83 40.04
C GLY A 159 -10.92 -31.79 39.03
N SER A 160 -10.41 -31.91 37.81
CA SER A 160 -10.93 -31.37 36.58
C SER A 160 -9.98 -30.47 35.74
N LEU A 161 -8.75 -30.92 35.57
CA LEU A 161 -7.88 -30.36 34.53
C LEU A 161 -7.28 -31.48 33.64
N GLY A 162 -8.13 -32.45 33.26
CA GLY A 162 -7.79 -33.53 32.34
C GLY A 162 -8.25 -33.31 30.89
N LEU A 163 -8.48 -32.08 30.44
CA LEU A 163 -9.09 -31.83 29.13
C LEU A 163 -8.20 -31.07 28.11
N PHE A 164 -6.92 -30.89 28.43
CA PHE A 164 -5.97 -30.37 27.43
C PHE A 164 -4.70 -31.27 27.39
N THR A 165 -4.88 -32.53 27.04
CA THR A 165 -3.77 -33.28 26.45
C THR A 165 -3.69 -32.89 24.98
N PRO A 166 -2.54 -32.47 24.46
CA PRO A 166 -2.38 -32.27 23.02
C PRO A 166 -2.45 -33.62 22.33
N THR A 167 -3.57 -33.92 21.72
CA THR A 167 -3.71 -35.03 20.78
C THR A 167 -2.77 -34.74 19.61
N ASN A 168 -1.91 -35.73 19.32
CA ASN A 168 -1.01 -35.77 18.17
C ASN A 168 -1.64 -35.13 16.93
N MET A 169 -1.07 -34.02 16.52
CA MET A 169 -1.36 -33.46 15.20
C MET A 169 -0.70 -34.35 14.17
N PRO A 170 -1.42 -34.83 13.16
CA PRO A 170 -0.78 -35.45 12.01
C PRO A 170 0.02 -34.40 11.26
N GLU A 171 1.19 -34.83 10.85
CA GLU A 171 2.20 -34.14 10.06
C GLU A 171 1.63 -33.50 8.80
N GLU A 172 2.12 -32.29 8.50
CA GLU A 172 2.19 -31.64 7.17
C GLU A 172 0.87 -31.29 6.46
N GLN A 173 0.35 -30.14 6.86
CA GLN A 173 -0.23 -29.26 5.84
C GLN A 173 0.56 -27.96 5.81
N GLN A 174 1.39 -27.80 4.76
CA GLN A 174 2.10 -26.58 4.46
C GLN A 174 1.10 -25.43 4.34
N PRO A 175 1.40 -24.23 4.87
CA PRO A 175 0.49 -23.10 4.80
C PRO A 175 0.19 -22.78 3.34
N TYR A 176 -1.10 -22.72 3.01
CA TYR A 176 -1.63 -22.32 1.72
C TYR A 176 -1.10 -20.93 1.34
N ASP A 177 -0.20 -20.87 0.37
CA ASP A 177 0.27 -19.62 -0.23
C ASP A 177 -0.66 -19.25 -1.41
N PRO A 178 -1.52 -18.22 -1.25
CA PRO A 178 -2.45 -17.82 -2.30
C PRO A 178 -1.76 -17.26 -3.55
N TYR A 179 -0.46 -16.98 -3.50
CA TYR A 179 0.29 -16.39 -4.62
C TYR A 179 0.92 -17.41 -5.59
N LEU A 180 0.91 -18.70 -5.25
CA LEU A 180 1.51 -19.75 -6.09
C LEU A 180 0.59 -20.27 -7.21
N LYS A 181 -0.69 -19.86 -7.28
CA LYS A 181 -1.68 -20.43 -8.22
C LYS A 181 -1.84 -19.73 -9.56
N ASN A 182 -0.88 -18.99 -10.10
CA ASN A 182 -1.03 -18.40 -11.43
C ASN A 182 0.19 -18.53 -12.36
N LYS A 183 0.86 -19.68 -12.35
CA LYS A 183 1.64 -20.08 -13.54
C LYS A 183 0.70 -20.75 -14.53
N LYS A 184 -0.01 -19.97 -15.35
CA LYS A 184 -0.69 -20.47 -16.53
C LYS A 184 0.32 -21.22 -17.40
N LYS A 185 0.14 -22.53 -17.55
CA LYS A 185 0.88 -23.36 -18.51
C LYS A 185 0.74 -22.73 -19.89
N LYS A 186 1.83 -22.25 -20.47
CA LYS A 186 1.86 -21.82 -21.87
C LYS A 186 1.49 -23.03 -22.73
N LYS A 187 0.36 -22.97 -23.44
CA LYS A 187 0.01 -23.91 -24.49
C LYS A 187 1.14 -23.91 -25.54
N GLN A 188 1.81 -25.03 -25.67
CA GLN A 188 2.73 -25.25 -26.79
C GLN A 188 1.91 -25.23 -28.09
N ARG A 189 2.21 -24.29 -28.97
CA ARG A 189 1.66 -24.30 -30.32
C ARG A 189 2.34 -25.46 -31.06
N LYS A 190 1.57 -26.48 -31.42
CA LYS A 190 2.03 -27.51 -32.37
C LYS A 190 2.22 -26.84 -33.73
N ILE A 191 3.43 -26.83 -34.22
CA ILE A 191 3.74 -26.47 -35.60
C ILE A 191 3.53 -27.75 -36.38
N ASN A 192 2.50 -27.79 -37.22
CA ASN A 192 2.34 -28.85 -38.23
C ASN A 192 3.13 -28.41 -39.46
N TRP A 193 3.97 -29.29 -39.90
CA TRP A 193 4.67 -29.24 -41.20
C TRP A 193 3.74 -29.75 -42.28
#